data_2f31b3d6305edf577a2f660152e225d3
#
_entry.id   2f31b3d6305edf577a2f660152e225d3
#
_cell.length_a   1.000
_cell.length_b   1.000
_cell.length_c   1.000
_cell.angle_alpha   90.00
_cell.angle_beta   90.00
_cell.angle_gamma   90.00
#
_symmetry.space_group_name_H-M   'P 1'
#
loop_
_entity.id
_entity.type
_entity.pdbx_description
1 polymer ?
#
loop_
_entity_poly.entity_id
_entity_poly.type
_entity_poly.pdbx_seq_one_letter_code
_entity_poly.pdbx_strand_id
1 'polypeptide(L)'
;MGRLHYGSGRRVQILRINEGIEFFTSLESLTYALVDSVDLSQNKALKILVCNSHTNYLKLPEDCKLDSLTCSTVVLESIDINACKQLKNLCLKIKTTGVILNDLPSLEQLSFIAYYSDGASFQNLDLKNNKCLKRIAFTGAIGLMDFDLSGCEALEEFIPTGKNYALNLKGCKSLKSLAADYAYSINLEGCVGLETFESRHVGNIDLSDCIRLKEIFIDSGDGVLDLSKNHALESITVYNMMIKELKGSLYPNLRNLTYRSDAQPSSVDIQNCSALESLYITSS
;
A
#
# COMPACT_ATOMS: atom_id res chain seq x y z
N MET A 1 6.64 -37.97 -9.44
CA MET A 1 7.47 -38.36 -8.29
C MET A 1 7.90 -37.11 -7.54
N GLY A 2 7.29 -36.85 -6.40
CA GLY A 2 7.64 -35.71 -5.55
C GLY A 2 8.86 -36.04 -4.72
N ARG A 3 9.74 -35.06 -4.50
CA ARG A 3 10.89 -35.19 -3.60
C ARG A 3 10.56 -34.53 -2.27
N LEU A 4 10.56 -35.31 -1.20
CA LEU A 4 10.54 -34.80 0.16
C LEU A 4 11.99 -34.60 0.63
N HIS A 5 12.33 -33.39 1.07
CA HIS A 5 13.61 -33.10 1.67
C HIS A 5 13.45 -32.83 3.16
N TYR A 6 14.25 -33.52 3.96
CA TYR A 6 14.30 -33.42 5.42
C TYR A 6 15.52 -32.62 5.86
N GLY A 7 15.38 -31.89 6.94
CA GLY A 7 16.46 -31.29 7.67
C GLY A 7 16.31 -29.79 7.89
N SER A 8 16.92 -29.27 8.93
CA SER A 8 16.96 -27.87 9.30
C SER A 8 17.47 -27.03 8.12
N GLY A 9 16.60 -26.15 7.61
CA GLY A 9 16.93 -25.23 6.52
C GLY A 9 16.74 -25.77 5.10
N ARG A 10 16.18 -26.97 4.90
CA ARG A 10 15.96 -27.53 3.55
C ARG A 10 14.57 -27.22 3.04
N ARG A 11 14.46 -26.76 1.79
CA ARG A 11 13.21 -26.55 1.06
C ARG A 11 12.68 -27.90 0.57
N VAL A 12 11.40 -28.15 0.83
CA VAL A 12 10.69 -29.32 0.30
C VAL A 12 9.87 -28.88 -0.93
N GLN A 13 10.11 -29.52 -2.06
CA GLN A 13 9.30 -29.34 -3.27
C GLN A 13 8.53 -30.61 -3.51
N ILE A 14 7.21 -30.56 -3.44
CA ILE A 14 6.33 -31.72 -3.58
C ILE A 14 5.42 -31.53 -4.78
N LEU A 15 5.34 -32.51 -5.65
CA LEU A 15 4.59 -32.45 -6.90
C LEU A 15 3.15 -33.00 -6.80
N ARG A 16 2.74 -33.66 -5.77
CA ARG A 16 1.35 -34.04 -5.45
C ARG A 16 1.27 -34.36 -3.97
N ILE A 17 0.56 -33.56 -3.20
CA ILE A 17 0.32 -33.80 -1.77
C ILE A 17 -1.16 -33.98 -1.56
N ASN A 18 -1.69 -35.15 -1.81
CA ASN A 18 -3.08 -35.45 -1.49
C ASN A 18 -3.18 -36.29 -0.21
N GLU A 19 -2.11 -36.96 0.20
CA GLU A 19 -2.10 -37.85 1.37
C GLU A 19 -0.71 -37.86 2.00
N GLY A 20 -0.64 -37.86 3.32
CA GLY A 20 0.60 -38.07 4.09
C GLY A 20 1.30 -36.81 4.58
N ILE A 21 0.91 -35.61 4.15
CA ILE A 21 1.52 -34.37 4.66
C ILE A 21 1.21 -34.15 6.15
N GLU A 22 0.09 -34.64 6.62
CA GLU A 22 -0.38 -34.59 8.01
C GLU A 22 0.57 -35.28 8.99
N PHE A 23 1.37 -36.24 8.53
CA PHE A 23 2.36 -36.95 9.37
C PHE A 23 3.64 -36.12 9.64
N PHE A 24 3.85 -35.04 8.89
CA PHE A 24 5.03 -34.19 9.04
C PHE A 24 4.79 -33.05 10.06
N THR A 25 4.48 -33.38 11.28
CA THR A 25 4.09 -32.43 12.33
C THR A 25 5.22 -31.44 12.74
N SER A 26 6.48 -31.78 12.45
CA SER A 26 7.65 -30.91 12.69
C SER A 26 8.08 -30.11 11.45
N LEU A 27 7.27 -30.09 10.38
CA LEU A 27 7.60 -29.37 9.17
C LEU A 27 7.53 -27.86 9.40
N GLU A 28 8.65 -27.17 9.22
CA GLU A 28 8.73 -25.71 9.40
C GLU A 28 8.62 -24.94 8.09
N SER A 29 8.98 -25.54 6.95
CA SER A 29 8.94 -24.87 5.65
C SER A 29 8.43 -25.81 4.57
N LEU A 30 7.43 -25.36 3.82
CA LEU A 30 6.84 -26.10 2.72
C LEU A 30 6.79 -25.23 1.47
N THR A 31 7.29 -25.79 0.37
CA THR A 31 7.10 -25.23 -0.97
C THR A 31 6.49 -26.31 -1.86
N TYR A 32 5.35 -26.04 -2.46
CA TYR A 32 4.70 -26.99 -3.36
C TYR A 32 4.21 -26.31 -4.66
N ALA A 33 3.97 -27.16 -5.66
CA ALA A 33 3.42 -26.78 -6.93
C ALA A 33 2.48 -27.86 -7.48
N LEU A 34 1.53 -27.46 -8.34
CA LEU A 34 0.60 -28.35 -9.06
C LEU A 34 -0.29 -29.22 -8.14
N VAL A 35 -0.87 -28.59 -7.12
CA VAL A 35 -1.79 -29.24 -6.17
C VAL A 35 -3.05 -28.42 -6.02
N ASP A 36 -4.20 -29.02 -6.34
CA ASP A 36 -5.49 -28.33 -6.33
C ASP A 36 -6.05 -28.12 -4.91
N SER A 37 -5.68 -28.99 -3.97
CA SER A 37 -6.20 -28.95 -2.60
C SER A 37 -5.14 -29.43 -1.61
N VAL A 38 -4.94 -28.70 -0.51
CA VAL A 38 -4.01 -29.04 0.55
C VAL A 38 -4.63 -28.79 1.93
N ASP A 39 -4.64 -29.82 2.78
CA ASP A 39 -4.98 -29.67 4.20
C ASP A 39 -3.69 -29.71 5.04
N LEU A 40 -3.33 -28.57 5.63
CA LEU A 40 -2.17 -28.40 6.50
C LEU A 40 -2.57 -28.26 7.97
N SER A 41 -3.79 -28.58 8.33
CA SER A 41 -4.34 -28.40 9.68
C SER A 41 -3.52 -29.10 10.78
N GLN A 42 -2.75 -30.16 10.43
CA GLN A 42 -1.90 -30.88 11.36
C GLN A 42 -0.43 -30.39 11.40
N ASN A 43 -0.04 -29.54 10.44
CA ASN A 43 1.35 -29.06 10.32
C ASN A 43 1.58 -27.81 11.16
N LYS A 44 1.37 -27.91 12.46
CA LYS A 44 1.37 -26.80 13.44
C LYS A 44 2.72 -26.10 13.63
N ALA A 45 3.83 -26.75 13.20
CA ALA A 45 5.17 -26.17 13.26
C ALA A 45 5.53 -25.30 12.04
N LEU A 46 4.61 -25.17 11.05
CA LEU A 46 4.88 -24.51 9.78
C LEU A 46 5.03 -22.99 9.98
N LYS A 47 6.19 -22.48 9.53
CA LYS A 47 6.56 -21.05 9.58
C LYS A 47 6.58 -20.40 8.20
N ILE A 48 6.95 -21.16 7.16
CA ILE A 48 7.08 -20.67 5.79
C ILE A 48 6.27 -21.55 4.86
N LEU A 49 5.35 -20.95 4.12
CA LEU A 49 4.54 -21.64 3.11
C LEU A 49 4.63 -20.92 1.78
N VAL A 50 5.00 -21.65 0.73
CA VAL A 50 5.06 -21.16 -0.64
C VAL A 50 4.24 -22.06 -1.56
N CYS A 51 3.17 -21.50 -2.10
CA CYS A 51 2.26 -22.17 -3.04
C CYS A 51 2.52 -21.62 -4.46
N ASN A 52 3.13 -22.43 -5.32
CA ASN A 52 3.55 -22.01 -6.67
C ASN A 52 2.60 -22.48 -7.79
N SER A 53 1.36 -22.86 -7.48
CA SER A 53 0.44 -23.36 -8.49
C SER A 53 -1.03 -23.14 -8.13
N HIS A 54 -1.91 -23.51 -9.05
CA HIS A 54 -3.35 -23.43 -8.89
C HIS A 54 -3.79 -24.29 -7.70
N THR A 55 -3.97 -23.68 -6.55
CA THR A 55 -4.52 -24.30 -5.35
C THR A 55 -5.89 -23.67 -5.13
N ASN A 56 -6.93 -24.46 -5.26
CA ASN A 56 -8.31 -24.00 -5.09
C ASN A 56 -8.73 -24.06 -3.62
N TYR A 57 -8.08 -24.91 -2.83
CA TYR A 57 -8.38 -25.10 -1.41
C TYR A 57 -7.10 -25.24 -0.60
N LEU A 58 -6.96 -24.40 0.40
CA LEU A 58 -5.86 -24.43 1.38
C LEU A 58 -6.44 -24.31 2.77
N LYS A 59 -6.25 -25.35 3.60
CA LYS A 59 -6.62 -25.32 5.01
C LYS A 59 -5.39 -25.19 5.87
N LEU A 60 -5.34 -24.18 6.70
CA LEU A 60 -4.26 -23.89 7.63
C LEU A 60 -4.60 -24.41 9.04
N PRO A 61 -3.60 -24.60 9.94
CA PRO A 61 -3.85 -24.89 11.35
C PRO A 61 -4.67 -23.80 12.04
N GLU A 62 -5.51 -24.17 12.98
CA GLU A 62 -6.24 -23.21 13.83
C GLU A 62 -5.30 -22.33 14.68
N ASP A 63 -4.18 -22.91 15.12
CA ASP A 63 -3.07 -22.26 15.82
C ASP A 63 -1.91 -21.94 14.87
N CYS A 64 -2.22 -21.32 13.74
CA CYS A 64 -1.29 -21.01 12.65
C CYS A 64 -0.07 -20.20 13.16
N LYS A 65 1.15 -20.72 12.90
CA LYS A 65 2.43 -20.09 13.28
C LYS A 65 3.23 -19.58 12.09
N LEU A 66 2.56 -19.35 10.96
CA LEU A 66 3.23 -18.84 9.77
C LEU A 66 3.80 -17.45 10.02
N ASP A 67 5.09 -17.30 9.73
CA ASP A 67 5.78 -16.02 9.60
C ASP A 67 5.67 -15.47 8.17
N SER A 68 5.62 -16.38 7.17
CA SER A 68 5.58 -16.02 5.74
C SER A 68 4.67 -16.93 4.94
N LEU A 69 3.79 -16.31 4.15
CA LEU A 69 2.90 -16.98 3.20
C LEU A 69 3.07 -16.34 1.82
N THR A 70 3.40 -17.17 0.82
CA THR A 70 3.44 -16.76 -0.58
C THR A 70 2.55 -17.68 -1.40
N CYS A 71 1.56 -17.12 -2.05
CA CYS A 71 0.66 -17.82 -2.96
C CYS A 71 0.70 -17.16 -4.34
N SER A 72 1.55 -17.69 -5.23
CA SER A 72 1.87 -17.03 -6.51
C SER A 72 0.93 -17.36 -7.67
N THR A 73 -0.01 -18.28 -7.49
CA THR A 73 -0.91 -18.70 -8.59
C THR A 73 -2.30 -19.11 -8.14
N VAL A 74 -2.69 -18.74 -6.96
CA VAL A 74 -3.92 -19.24 -6.36
C VAL A 74 -5.10 -18.37 -6.74
N VAL A 75 -6.11 -18.99 -7.35
CA VAL A 75 -7.48 -18.48 -7.31
C VAL A 75 -8.03 -18.86 -5.94
N LEU A 76 -7.59 -18.14 -4.90
CA LEU A 76 -8.16 -18.35 -3.59
C LEU A 76 -9.50 -17.65 -3.54
N GLU A 77 -10.56 -18.41 -3.78
CA GLU A 77 -11.92 -17.91 -3.52
C GLU A 77 -12.13 -17.66 -2.03
N SER A 78 -11.38 -18.35 -1.16
CA SER A 78 -11.31 -18.08 0.27
C SER A 78 -10.07 -18.70 0.91
N ILE A 79 -9.09 -17.90 1.34
CA ILE A 79 -8.14 -18.29 2.39
C ILE A 79 -8.60 -17.65 3.69
N ASP A 80 -8.82 -18.45 4.71
CA ASP A 80 -8.91 -17.95 6.06
C ASP A 80 -7.51 -17.92 6.69
N ILE A 81 -6.89 -16.74 6.69
CA ILE A 81 -5.60 -16.49 7.34
C ILE A 81 -5.74 -15.78 8.69
N ASN A 82 -6.97 -15.59 9.17
CA ASN A 82 -7.23 -14.89 10.43
C ASN A 82 -6.61 -15.59 11.64
N ALA A 83 -6.40 -16.89 11.57
CA ALA A 83 -5.67 -17.64 12.59
C ALA A 83 -4.16 -17.36 12.62
N CYS A 84 -3.59 -16.80 11.54
CA CYS A 84 -2.14 -16.58 11.39
C CYS A 84 -1.69 -15.25 12.01
N LYS A 85 -1.92 -15.04 13.30
CA LYS A 85 -1.64 -13.78 14.00
C LYS A 85 -0.17 -13.38 14.06
N GLN A 86 0.75 -14.32 13.79
CA GLN A 86 2.20 -14.07 13.74
C GLN A 86 2.72 -13.76 12.34
N LEU A 87 1.83 -13.77 11.33
CA LEU A 87 2.21 -13.57 9.92
C LEU A 87 2.81 -12.18 9.71
N LYS A 88 4.06 -12.14 9.22
CA LYS A 88 4.81 -10.91 8.94
C LYS A 88 4.85 -10.57 7.46
N ASN A 89 4.95 -11.61 6.62
CA ASN A 89 5.10 -11.42 5.19
C ASN A 89 4.00 -12.18 4.45
N LEU A 90 3.21 -11.46 3.68
CA LEU A 90 2.14 -12.01 2.86
C LEU A 90 2.31 -11.58 1.41
N CYS A 91 2.45 -12.56 0.52
CA CYS A 91 2.48 -12.33 -0.92
C CYS A 91 1.36 -13.13 -1.58
N LEU A 92 0.42 -12.44 -2.19
CA LEU A 92 -0.74 -13.04 -2.84
C LEU A 92 -0.78 -12.67 -4.32
N LYS A 93 -0.93 -13.70 -5.16
CA LYS A 93 -1.39 -13.52 -6.52
C LYS A 93 -2.89 -13.70 -6.54
N ILE A 94 -3.62 -12.64 -6.84
CA ILE A 94 -5.05 -12.62 -6.63
C ILE A 94 -5.79 -12.50 -7.97
N LYS A 95 -6.85 -13.31 -8.08
CA LYS A 95 -7.87 -13.24 -9.13
C LYS A 95 -9.26 -12.89 -8.57
N THR A 96 -9.38 -12.61 -7.27
CA THR A 96 -10.67 -12.45 -6.58
C THR A 96 -11.08 -10.99 -6.42
N THR A 97 -12.38 -10.75 -6.31
CA THR A 97 -13.01 -9.43 -6.26
C THR A 97 -12.99 -8.74 -4.89
N GLY A 98 -12.51 -9.40 -3.84
CA GLY A 98 -12.40 -8.80 -2.51
C GLY A 98 -11.51 -9.61 -1.58
N VAL A 99 -10.63 -8.93 -0.86
CA VAL A 99 -9.77 -9.53 0.16
C VAL A 99 -9.90 -8.71 1.44
N ILE A 100 -10.30 -9.37 2.51
CA ILE A 100 -10.34 -8.78 3.85
C ILE A 100 -9.14 -9.32 4.61
N LEU A 101 -8.20 -8.45 4.95
CA LEU A 101 -6.96 -8.75 5.66
C LEU A 101 -6.84 -7.89 6.92
N ASN A 102 -7.94 -7.54 7.53
CA ASN A 102 -7.93 -6.83 8.79
C ASN A 102 -7.51 -7.78 9.93
N ASP A 103 -6.99 -7.21 11.01
CA ASP A 103 -6.63 -7.96 12.23
C ASP A 103 -5.48 -8.98 12.05
N LEU A 104 -4.46 -8.60 11.28
CA LEU A 104 -3.16 -9.29 11.22
C LEU A 104 -2.11 -8.45 11.96
N PRO A 105 -2.04 -8.53 13.28
CA PRO A 105 -1.32 -7.55 14.11
C PRO A 105 0.20 -7.55 13.91
N SER A 106 0.74 -8.64 13.38
CA SER A 106 2.18 -8.80 13.11
C SER A 106 2.55 -8.55 11.65
N LEU A 107 1.58 -8.27 10.76
CA LEU A 107 1.83 -8.12 9.34
C LEU A 107 2.70 -6.88 9.08
N GLU A 108 3.90 -7.09 8.51
CA GLU A 108 4.86 -6.03 8.19
C GLU A 108 4.93 -5.73 6.69
N GLN A 109 4.79 -6.76 5.86
CA GLN A 109 4.91 -6.64 4.41
C GLN A 109 3.77 -7.36 3.70
N LEU A 110 3.14 -6.66 2.78
CA LEU A 110 2.07 -7.18 1.94
C LEU A 110 2.41 -6.94 0.48
N SER A 111 2.35 -7.98 -0.33
CA SER A 111 2.57 -7.88 -1.77
C SER A 111 1.42 -8.53 -2.53
N PHE A 112 0.91 -7.81 -3.52
CA PHE A 112 -0.08 -8.31 -4.46
C PHE A 112 0.52 -8.41 -5.86
N ILE A 113 0.29 -9.55 -6.51
CA ILE A 113 0.68 -9.78 -7.90
C ILE A 113 -0.59 -9.93 -8.73
N ALA A 114 -0.82 -9.01 -9.66
CA ALA A 114 -1.94 -9.06 -10.60
C ALA A 114 -1.45 -9.35 -12.02
N TYR A 115 -2.23 -10.13 -12.79
CA TYR A 115 -1.94 -10.37 -14.20
C TYR A 115 -2.93 -9.67 -15.11
N TYR A 116 -2.42 -9.05 -16.16
CA TYR A 116 -3.20 -8.28 -17.15
C TYR A 116 -4.31 -9.06 -17.86
N SER A 117 -4.18 -10.40 -17.96
CA SER A 117 -5.09 -11.21 -18.77
C SER A 117 -6.44 -11.47 -18.13
N ASP A 118 -6.60 -11.21 -16.84
CA ASP A 118 -7.72 -11.79 -16.10
C ASP A 118 -8.76 -10.75 -15.63
N GLY A 119 -8.57 -9.46 -15.99
CA GLY A 119 -9.52 -8.40 -15.58
C GLY A 119 -9.70 -8.36 -14.06
N ALA A 120 -8.66 -8.68 -13.30
CA ALA A 120 -8.71 -8.67 -11.85
C ALA A 120 -8.98 -7.24 -11.38
N SER A 121 -10.23 -6.97 -11.06
CA SER A 121 -10.64 -5.74 -10.41
C SER A 121 -10.91 -6.08 -8.95
N PHE A 122 -10.08 -5.59 -8.07
CA PHE A 122 -10.45 -5.55 -6.68
C PHE A 122 -11.49 -4.46 -6.49
N GLN A 123 -12.55 -4.76 -5.79
CA GLN A 123 -13.54 -3.72 -5.46
C GLN A 123 -13.16 -3.00 -4.17
N ASN A 124 -12.69 -3.73 -3.17
CA ASN A 124 -12.29 -3.16 -1.88
C ASN A 124 -11.13 -3.95 -1.26
N LEU A 125 -10.16 -3.25 -0.73
CA LEU A 125 -9.10 -3.80 0.11
C LEU A 125 -9.16 -3.15 1.49
N ASP A 126 -9.65 -3.90 2.48
CA ASP A 126 -9.69 -3.46 3.87
C ASP A 126 -8.47 -4.00 4.62
N LEU A 127 -7.57 -3.11 4.97
CA LEU A 127 -6.32 -3.38 5.72
C LEU A 127 -6.26 -2.59 7.03
N LYS A 128 -7.35 -1.97 7.42
CA LYS A 128 -7.35 -1.10 8.60
C LYS A 128 -6.83 -1.82 9.85
N ASN A 129 -6.22 -1.04 10.74
CA ASN A 129 -5.68 -1.51 12.01
C ASN A 129 -4.53 -2.54 11.93
N ASN A 130 -3.94 -2.80 10.76
CA ASN A 130 -2.69 -3.56 10.68
C ASN A 130 -1.52 -2.65 11.11
N LYS A 131 -1.37 -2.44 12.41
CA LYS A 131 -0.50 -1.42 12.99
C LYS A 131 0.98 -1.60 12.71
N CYS A 132 1.41 -2.84 12.43
CA CYS A 132 2.79 -3.18 12.10
C CYS A 132 3.08 -3.13 10.59
N LEU A 133 2.07 -2.89 9.75
CA LEU A 133 2.22 -2.88 8.29
C LEU A 133 3.08 -1.70 7.86
N LYS A 134 4.25 -2.00 7.28
CA LYS A 134 5.26 -1.02 6.86
C LYS A 134 5.24 -0.77 5.36
N ARG A 135 4.95 -1.83 4.58
CA ARG A 135 5.03 -1.77 3.12
C ARG A 135 3.91 -2.54 2.46
N ILE A 136 3.36 -1.94 1.42
CA ILE A 136 2.42 -2.58 0.51
C ILE A 136 2.96 -2.42 -0.90
N ALA A 137 3.09 -3.53 -1.62
CA ALA A 137 3.55 -3.54 -3.00
C ALA A 137 2.48 -4.14 -3.92
N PHE A 138 2.24 -3.48 -5.02
CA PHE A 138 1.40 -3.98 -6.10
C PHE A 138 2.26 -4.22 -7.34
N THR A 139 2.12 -5.40 -7.95
CA THR A 139 2.80 -5.74 -9.19
C THR A 139 1.75 -6.10 -10.24
N GLY A 140 1.75 -5.38 -11.35
CA GLY A 140 0.78 -5.53 -12.43
C GLY A 140 -0.31 -4.46 -12.43
N ALA A 141 -1.21 -4.51 -13.42
CA ALA A 141 -2.34 -3.59 -13.50
C ALA A 141 -3.47 -4.09 -12.60
N ILE A 142 -3.76 -3.31 -11.59
CA ILE A 142 -4.88 -3.52 -10.70
C ILE A 142 -5.97 -2.54 -11.13
N GLY A 143 -7.20 -3.02 -11.32
CA GLY A 143 -8.35 -2.18 -11.63
C GLY A 143 -8.71 -1.26 -10.45
N LEU A 144 -9.74 -0.49 -10.63
CA LEU A 144 -10.30 0.43 -9.62
C LEU A 144 -10.43 -0.24 -8.26
N MET A 145 -9.91 0.43 -7.21
CA MET A 145 -10.02 -0.07 -5.84
C MET A 145 -10.15 1.08 -4.87
N ASP A 146 -11.00 0.89 -3.88
CA ASP A 146 -10.95 1.71 -2.69
C ASP A 146 -10.05 1.05 -1.65
N PHE A 147 -9.14 1.82 -1.08
CA PHE A 147 -8.19 1.36 -0.08
C PHE A 147 -8.52 1.93 1.28
N ASP A 148 -8.78 1.06 2.26
CA ASP A 148 -8.84 1.48 3.67
C ASP A 148 -7.61 0.98 4.42
N LEU A 149 -6.68 1.89 4.66
CA LEU A 149 -5.43 1.71 5.40
C LEU A 149 -5.46 2.47 6.72
N SER A 150 -6.65 2.88 7.16
CA SER A 150 -6.77 3.68 8.38
C SER A 150 -6.20 2.94 9.59
N GLY A 151 -5.40 3.64 10.38
CA GLY A 151 -4.74 3.08 11.55
C GLY A 151 -3.53 2.19 11.27
N CYS A 152 -3.03 2.10 10.02
CA CYS A 152 -1.74 1.48 9.71
C CYS A 152 -0.59 2.41 10.14
N GLU A 153 -0.38 2.54 11.44
CA GLU A 153 0.50 3.55 12.05
C GLU A 153 1.96 3.44 11.62
N ALA A 154 2.42 2.22 11.31
CA ALA A 154 3.80 1.94 10.90
C ALA A 154 4.02 2.03 9.38
N LEU A 155 2.99 2.33 8.59
CA LEU A 155 3.11 2.40 7.13
C LEU A 155 4.07 3.54 6.74
N GLU A 156 5.18 3.18 6.09
CA GLU A 156 6.25 4.10 5.72
C GLU A 156 6.13 4.59 4.28
N GLU A 157 5.71 3.69 3.39
CA GLU A 157 5.61 3.94 1.95
C GLU A 157 4.39 3.22 1.39
N PHE A 158 3.64 3.94 0.53
CA PHE A 158 2.52 3.39 -0.21
C PHE A 158 2.46 4.01 -1.60
N ILE A 159 2.49 3.17 -2.62
CA ILE A 159 2.38 3.55 -4.03
C ILE A 159 1.15 2.83 -4.60
N PRO A 160 -0.03 3.45 -4.53
CA PRO A 160 -1.22 2.87 -5.12
C PRO A 160 -1.09 2.81 -6.64
N THR A 161 -1.65 1.77 -7.24
CA THR A 161 -1.73 1.62 -8.68
C THR A 161 -3.20 1.59 -9.11
N GLY A 162 -3.51 2.25 -10.21
CA GLY A 162 -4.88 2.32 -10.71
C GLY A 162 -5.31 3.75 -11.02
N LYS A 163 -6.60 3.92 -11.31
CA LYS A 163 -7.22 5.23 -11.57
C LYS A 163 -8.60 5.27 -10.94
N ASN A 164 -9.04 6.47 -10.50
CA ASN A 164 -10.36 6.71 -9.92
C ASN A 164 -10.64 5.81 -8.70
N TYR A 165 -9.81 5.91 -7.67
CA TYR A 165 -9.95 5.20 -6.40
C TYR A 165 -10.10 6.18 -5.25
N ALA A 166 -10.70 5.71 -4.14
CA ALA A 166 -10.64 6.39 -2.85
C ALA A 166 -9.51 5.80 -1.99
N LEU A 167 -8.84 6.65 -1.23
CA LEU A 167 -7.72 6.28 -0.38
C LEU A 167 -7.91 6.82 1.03
N ASN A 168 -8.15 5.93 1.99
CA ASN A 168 -8.23 6.29 3.40
C ASN A 168 -6.94 5.91 4.12
N LEU A 169 -6.10 6.92 4.41
CA LEU A 169 -4.82 6.81 5.13
C LEU A 169 -4.90 7.41 6.54
N LYS A 170 -6.10 7.65 7.05
CA LYS A 170 -6.28 8.25 8.37
C LYS A 170 -5.42 7.56 9.43
N GLY A 171 -4.56 8.33 10.10
CA GLY A 171 -3.72 7.85 11.18
C GLY A 171 -2.47 7.07 10.75
N CYS A 172 -2.09 7.11 9.46
CA CYS A 172 -0.81 6.57 8.97
C CYS A 172 0.34 7.52 9.35
N LYS A 173 0.70 7.53 10.62
CA LYS A 173 1.62 8.52 11.22
C LYS A 173 3.04 8.45 10.70
N SER A 174 3.48 7.25 10.28
CA SER A 174 4.85 7.00 9.79
C SER A 174 5.00 7.16 8.28
N LEU A 175 3.90 7.42 7.56
CA LEU A 175 3.93 7.59 6.10
C LEU A 175 4.78 8.81 5.75
N LYS A 176 5.85 8.58 4.95
CA LYS A 176 6.81 9.61 4.55
C LYS A 176 6.57 10.10 3.13
N SER A 177 6.17 9.20 2.25
CA SER A 177 5.97 9.50 0.84
C SER A 177 4.66 8.89 0.33
N LEU A 178 3.93 9.68 -0.44
CA LEU A 178 2.72 9.25 -1.12
C LEU A 178 2.72 9.72 -2.57
N ALA A 179 2.69 8.78 -3.50
CA ALA A 179 2.41 9.02 -4.91
C ALA A 179 1.01 8.48 -5.22
N ALA A 180 0.04 9.37 -5.41
CA ALA A 180 -1.39 9.01 -5.51
C ALA A 180 -2.02 9.54 -6.80
N ASP A 181 -1.64 8.95 -7.93
CA ASP A 181 -2.13 9.37 -9.24
C ASP A 181 -3.63 9.04 -9.42
N TYR A 182 -4.40 10.04 -9.87
CA TYR A 182 -5.82 9.88 -10.23
C TYR A 182 -6.74 9.40 -9.11
N ALA A 183 -6.42 9.72 -7.85
CA ALA A 183 -7.32 9.47 -6.73
C ALA A 183 -8.43 10.52 -6.67
N TYR A 184 -9.70 10.09 -6.68
CA TYR A 184 -10.82 11.03 -6.57
C TYR A 184 -11.07 11.51 -5.13
N SER A 185 -10.58 10.76 -4.14
CA SER A 185 -10.68 11.10 -2.72
C SER A 185 -9.50 10.56 -1.94
N ILE A 186 -8.87 11.40 -1.12
CA ILE A 186 -7.76 11.00 -0.25
C ILE A 186 -8.01 11.57 1.14
N ASN A 187 -8.01 10.70 2.15
CA ASN A 187 -8.07 11.10 3.55
C ASN A 187 -6.67 10.96 4.19
N LEU A 188 -6.06 12.08 4.53
CA LEU A 188 -4.72 12.17 5.16
C LEU A 188 -4.80 12.66 6.61
N GLU A 189 -5.97 12.62 7.26
CA GLU A 189 -6.12 13.00 8.66
C GLU A 189 -5.12 12.24 9.55
N GLY A 190 -4.29 12.95 10.30
CA GLY A 190 -3.27 12.38 11.17
C GLY A 190 -2.01 11.83 10.49
N CYS A 191 -1.80 12.08 9.18
CA CYS A 191 -0.57 11.72 8.46
C CYS A 191 0.57 12.71 8.75
N VAL A 192 0.90 12.89 10.02
CA VAL A 192 1.86 13.90 10.50
C VAL A 192 3.31 13.67 10.03
N GLY A 193 3.61 12.46 9.56
CA GLY A 193 4.94 12.07 9.08
C GLY A 193 5.20 12.38 7.61
N LEU A 194 4.17 12.77 6.83
CA LEU A 194 4.28 12.92 5.37
C LEU A 194 5.24 14.05 5.01
N GLU A 195 6.28 13.69 4.24
CA GLU A 195 7.33 14.61 3.77
C GLU A 195 7.20 14.92 2.28
N THR A 196 6.70 13.97 1.47
CA THR A 196 6.52 14.16 0.03
C THR A 196 5.15 13.70 -0.44
N PHE A 197 4.50 14.52 -1.26
CA PHE A 197 3.24 14.19 -1.92
C PHE A 197 3.33 14.46 -3.41
N GLU A 198 2.96 13.46 -4.21
CA GLU A 198 2.94 13.56 -5.66
C GLU A 198 1.61 13.05 -6.23
N SER A 199 1.03 13.77 -7.19
CA SER A 199 -0.14 13.32 -7.93
C SER A 199 -0.21 13.96 -9.33
N ARG A 200 -0.56 13.16 -10.35
CA ARG A 200 -0.88 13.70 -11.67
C ARG A 200 -2.29 14.29 -11.74
N HIS A 201 -3.22 13.73 -10.99
CA HIS A 201 -4.54 14.31 -10.81
C HIS A 201 -5.09 13.90 -9.44
N VAL A 202 -5.58 14.89 -8.70
CA VAL A 202 -6.19 14.67 -7.40
C VAL A 202 -7.50 15.44 -7.30
N GLY A 203 -8.51 14.83 -6.66
CA GLY A 203 -9.71 15.54 -6.23
C GLY A 203 -9.43 16.55 -5.11
N ASN A 204 -10.46 16.89 -4.33
CA ASN A 204 -10.25 17.69 -3.14
C ASN A 204 -9.31 16.97 -2.15
N ILE A 205 -8.28 17.68 -1.67
CA ILE A 205 -7.31 17.16 -0.71
C ILE A 205 -7.14 18.13 0.45
N ASP A 206 -7.10 17.58 1.67
CA ASP A 206 -6.74 18.29 2.89
C ASP A 206 -5.36 17.82 3.37
N LEU A 207 -4.40 18.75 3.37
CA LEU A 207 -3.02 18.53 3.81
C LEU A 207 -2.74 19.16 5.18
N SER A 208 -3.74 19.63 5.89
CA SER A 208 -3.57 20.41 7.12
C SER A 208 -2.83 19.67 8.23
N ASP A 209 -2.96 18.35 8.32
CA ASP A 209 -2.24 17.51 9.28
C ASP A 209 -0.84 17.09 8.81
N CYS A 210 -0.51 17.30 7.52
CA CYS A 210 0.79 16.94 6.95
C CYS A 210 1.84 18.01 7.26
N ILE A 211 2.07 18.28 8.55
CA ILE A 211 2.90 19.39 9.04
C ILE A 211 4.40 19.27 8.72
N ARG A 212 4.86 18.08 8.30
CA ARG A 212 6.25 17.82 7.89
C ARG A 212 6.44 17.83 6.38
N LEU A 213 5.39 18.19 5.62
CA LEU A 213 5.45 18.19 4.16
C LEU A 213 6.51 19.17 3.66
N LYS A 214 7.49 18.65 2.91
CA LYS A 214 8.62 19.38 2.33
C LYS A 214 8.44 19.60 0.83
N GLU A 215 7.89 18.59 0.16
CA GLU A 215 7.75 18.61 -1.29
C GLU A 215 6.33 18.25 -1.71
N ILE A 216 5.77 19.06 -2.59
CA ILE A 216 4.48 18.80 -3.20
C ILE A 216 4.59 18.94 -4.73
N PHE A 217 4.08 17.92 -5.43
CA PHE A 217 3.90 17.95 -6.88
C PHE A 217 2.45 17.58 -7.24
N ILE A 218 1.74 18.48 -7.91
CA ILE A 218 0.39 18.25 -8.45
C ILE A 218 0.36 18.76 -9.89
N ASP A 219 0.07 17.86 -10.85
CA ASP A 219 -0.05 18.24 -12.26
C ASP A 219 -1.46 18.76 -12.60
N SER A 220 -2.50 18.23 -11.95
CA SER A 220 -3.86 18.78 -12.04
C SER A 220 -4.69 18.40 -10.82
N GLY A 221 -5.74 19.17 -10.54
CA GLY A 221 -6.62 18.82 -9.44
C GLY A 221 -7.90 19.66 -9.43
N ASP A 222 -8.91 19.10 -8.75
CA ASP A 222 -10.18 19.77 -8.54
C ASP A 222 -10.18 20.53 -7.20
N GLY A 223 -10.83 21.69 -7.19
CA GLY A 223 -11.00 22.47 -5.96
C GLY A 223 -9.86 23.42 -5.64
N VAL A 224 -9.65 23.67 -4.35
CA VAL A 224 -8.74 24.70 -3.84
C VAL A 224 -7.75 24.07 -2.86
N LEU A 225 -6.47 24.17 -3.18
CA LEU A 225 -5.38 23.68 -2.33
C LEU A 225 -5.03 24.71 -1.25
N ASP A 226 -5.19 24.35 0.01
CA ASP A 226 -4.79 25.14 1.17
C ASP A 226 -3.49 24.59 1.75
N LEU A 227 -2.39 25.33 1.63
CA LEU A 227 -1.07 24.96 2.15
C LEU A 227 -0.71 25.77 3.42
N SER A 228 -1.65 26.48 4.02
CA SER A 228 -1.41 27.40 5.13
C SER A 228 -0.85 26.75 6.40
N LYS A 229 -0.90 25.41 6.50
CA LYS A 229 -0.36 24.64 7.64
C LYS A 229 0.97 23.93 7.35
N ASN A 230 1.43 23.96 6.10
CA ASN A 230 2.59 23.20 5.66
C ASN A 230 3.87 24.05 5.67
N HIS A 231 4.24 24.53 6.86
CA HIS A 231 5.36 25.48 7.01
C HIS A 231 6.74 24.88 6.72
N ALA A 232 6.85 23.57 6.63
CA ALA A 232 8.10 22.86 6.30
C ALA A 232 8.41 22.80 4.80
N LEU A 233 7.53 23.34 3.94
CA LEU A 233 7.68 23.26 2.49
C LEU A 233 8.97 23.89 1.99
N GLU A 234 9.71 23.11 1.22
CA GLU A 234 10.95 23.46 0.52
C GLU A 234 10.72 23.55 -1.01
N SER A 235 9.76 22.76 -1.53
CA SER A 235 9.43 22.76 -2.96
C SER A 235 7.92 22.65 -3.18
N ILE A 236 7.37 23.58 -3.97
CA ILE A 236 5.98 23.60 -4.41
C ILE A 236 5.95 23.57 -5.93
N THR A 237 5.37 22.54 -6.50
CA THR A 237 5.08 22.43 -7.94
C THR A 237 3.62 22.08 -8.14
N VAL A 238 2.84 23.03 -8.62
CA VAL A 238 1.39 22.85 -8.81
C VAL A 238 1.00 23.39 -10.17
N TYR A 239 0.38 22.54 -10.99
CA TYR A 239 -0.21 22.87 -12.27
C TYR A 239 -1.72 22.65 -12.22
N ASN A 240 -2.47 23.46 -12.95
CA ASN A 240 -3.91 23.29 -13.23
C ASN A 240 -4.75 23.01 -11.97
N MET A 241 -4.38 23.59 -10.83
CA MET A 241 -5.15 23.56 -9.58
C MET A 241 -5.00 24.89 -8.87
N MET A 242 -6.09 25.41 -8.30
CA MET A 242 -6.05 26.68 -7.58
C MET A 242 -5.39 26.51 -6.22
N ILE A 243 -4.35 27.29 -5.93
CA ILE A 243 -3.85 27.46 -4.56
C ILE A 243 -4.63 28.59 -3.90
N LYS A 244 -5.09 28.37 -2.66
CA LYS A 244 -5.90 29.36 -1.92
C LYS A 244 -5.19 30.68 -1.77
N GLU A 245 -3.97 30.66 -1.25
CA GLU A 245 -3.09 31.82 -1.15
C GLU A 245 -1.62 31.36 -1.04
N LEU A 246 -0.71 32.19 -1.55
CA LEU A 246 0.72 31.99 -1.42
C LEU A 246 1.29 33.13 -0.57
N LYS A 247 1.59 32.86 0.71
CA LYS A 247 2.23 33.80 1.64
C LYS A 247 3.63 33.32 1.99
N GLY A 248 4.65 33.98 1.46
CA GLY A 248 6.04 33.63 1.67
C GLY A 248 6.47 33.56 3.14
N SER A 249 5.86 34.36 4.00
CA SER A 249 6.10 34.32 5.44
C SER A 249 5.72 32.99 6.11
N LEU A 250 4.91 32.15 5.46
CA LEU A 250 4.56 30.83 5.94
C LEU A 250 5.60 29.76 5.56
N TYR A 251 6.47 30.04 4.58
CA TYR A 251 7.39 29.07 3.99
C TYR A 251 8.85 29.52 4.06
N PRO A 252 9.44 29.61 5.26
CA PRO A 252 10.79 30.18 5.43
C PRO A 252 11.88 29.34 4.73
N ASN A 253 11.62 28.06 4.46
CA ASN A 253 12.56 27.14 3.83
C ASN A 253 12.31 26.94 2.33
N LEU A 254 11.33 27.64 1.74
CA LEU A 254 10.94 27.44 0.34
C LEU A 254 12.07 27.85 -0.60
N ARG A 255 12.55 26.88 -1.39
CA ARG A 255 13.62 27.04 -2.39
C ARG A 255 13.05 27.07 -3.80
N ASN A 256 12.03 26.26 -4.07
CA ASN A 256 11.48 26.12 -5.41
C ASN A 256 9.97 26.35 -5.40
N LEU A 257 9.51 27.30 -6.21
CA LEU A 257 8.10 27.57 -6.42
C LEU A 257 7.78 27.56 -7.91
N THR A 258 7.05 26.56 -8.34
CA THR A 258 6.47 26.48 -9.69
C THR A 258 4.94 26.42 -9.58
N TYR A 259 4.28 27.45 -10.08
CA TYR A 259 2.83 27.51 -10.12
C TYR A 259 2.36 27.92 -11.51
N ARG A 260 1.51 27.07 -12.12
CA ARG A 260 0.90 27.34 -13.41
C ARG A 260 -0.56 26.93 -13.38
N SER A 261 -1.47 27.89 -13.44
CA SER A 261 -2.90 27.62 -13.47
C SER A 261 -3.68 28.81 -14.01
N ASP A 262 -4.76 28.56 -14.75
CA ASP A 262 -5.73 29.59 -15.12
C ASP A 262 -6.49 30.14 -13.92
N ALA A 263 -6.67 29.31 -12.89
CA ALA A 263 -7.26 29.72 -11.62
C ALA A 263 -6.21 30.42 -10.75
N GLN A 264 -6.33 31.75 -10.63
CA GLN A 264 -5.40 32.56 -9.85
C GLN A 264 -5.61 32.37 -8.33
N PRO A 265 -4.54 32.30 -7.53
CA PRO A 265 -4.67 32.36 -6.08
C PRO A 265 -5.30 33.67 -5.63
N SER A 266 -5.97 33.66 -4.48
CA SER A 266 -6.59 34.89 -3.94
C SER A 266 -5.54 35.97 -3.61
N SER A 267 -4.32 35.56 -3.30
CA SER A 267 -3.17 36.46 -3.12
C SER A 267 -1.85 35.73 -3.35
N VAL A 268 -0.86 36.44 -3.88
CA VAL A 268 0.53 35.99 -3.99
C VAL A 268 1.42 37.01 -3.31
N ASP A 269 1.98 36.66 -2.18
CA ASP A 269 2.99 37.43 -1.47
C ASP A 269 4.19 36.54 -1.22
N ILE A 270 5.29 36.82 -1.91
CA ILE A 270 6.55 36.07 -1.80
C ILE A 270 7.58 36.79 -0.95
N GLN A 271 7.18 37.86 -0.23
CA GLN A 271 8.07 38.52 0.73
C GLN A 271 8.48 37.52 1.81
N ASN A 272 9.72 37.65 2.25
CA ASN A 272 10.32 36.79 3.27
C ASN A 272 10.61 35.32 2.85
N CYS A 273 10.48 34.97 1.59
CA CYS A 273 11.03 33.72 1.05
C CYS A 273 12.54 33.85 0.83
N SER A 274 13.32 34.03 1.90
CA SER A 274 14.77 34.33 1.79
C SER A 274 15.59 33.15 1.24
N ALA A 275 15.05 31.94 1.29
CA ALA A 275 15.69 30.73 0.75
C ALA A 275 15.34 30.46 -0.72
N LEU A 276 14.50 31.30 -1.37
CA LEU A 276 13.98 31.02 -2.70
C LEU A 276 15.09 31.09 -3.76
N GLU A 277 15.30 29.98 -4.45
CA GLU A 277 16.30 29.80 -5.51
C GLU A 277 15.66 29.81 -6.91
N SER A 278 14.43 29.31 -7.01
CA SER A 278 13.70 29.22 -8.28
C SER A 278 12.25 29.66 -8.13
N LEU A 279 11.82 30.53 -9.04
CA LEU A 279 10.45 31.04 -9.07
C LEU A 279 9.90 31.01 -10.49
N TYR A 280 8.81 30.29 -10.69
CA TYR A 280 8.05 30.26 -11.93
C TYR A 280 6.56 30.35 -11.64
N ILE A 281 5.95 31.46 -11.99
CA ILE A 281 4.49 31.68 -11.84
C ILE A 281 3.95 32.14 -13.17
N THR A 282 2.95 31.45 -13.70
CA THR A 282 2.29 31.83 -14.95
C THR A 282 0.83 31.41 -14.96
N SER A 283 0.01 32.11 -15.75
CA SER A 283 -1.28 31.61 -16.19
C SER A 283 -1.10 30.70 -17.42
N SER A 284 -1.94 29.74 -17.59
CA SER A 284 -1.92 28.83 -18.76
C SER A 284 -2.43 29.51 -20.01
#